data_3ed0a90cdb75f37fcdcc0b4b8148247a
#
_entry.id   3ed0a90cdb75f37fcdcc0b4b8148247a
#
_cell.length_a   1.000
_cell.length_b   1.000
_cell.length_c   1.000
_cell.angle_alpha   90.00
_cell.angle_beta   90.00
_cell.angle_gamma   90.00
#
_symmetry.space_group_name_H-M   'P 1'
#
loop_
_entity.id
_entity.type
_entity.pdbx_description
1 polymer ?
#
loop_
_entity_poly.entity_id
_entity_poly.type
_entity_poly.pdbx_seq_one_letter_code
_entity_poly.pdbx_strand_id
1 'polypeptide(L)'
;LGDVYKRQVGGRVGSDGIHGATFSSLELTEESPSSAVQIGDPITQKKMLDMILEARDEGLIQVITDNGAGGLSSSVGEMAELTGGAKLDLGQVPLKQAGLSSWEILVSESQERMTVGVRPDDCEKFEALASLHEVEATAVGEFTDSGAFVVHHGQTPVAHLPIHFLFDGCPQLNLDSEWSPPTHLPVETPELDEEGMGKLLARLLARPNVASKEWWVRSYDHEVIAQSVIKPFCGTNHDAPGDAAVIAPIQGGTQGLVISNGIAPRYSDIDSYAMAAASVDEALRNAVCVGVDLDLIAGLDNFCWPDPIESSKTPDGRYKLAQLVRANRALDDVCRAYRLPCISGKDSMKNDAMMGGEKISVPPTLLFSLLGNHKDVRKAVSSDFKKPGDAIFIVGETHQELGASELAFMLRDEGSGGIGGDVPDIEPERNMKVYRALASSMKNGLVSSAHDCSDGGLAVALAECCFGADSGASIDISPLQSDCSGLDDWGALFGESLGRILVSVRPSEKEAFEKSMEGVCCHYLGLVSEGDAISISRDGEKVLLGSMSEMRDSWKNTLHGGGL
;
A
#
# COMPACT_ATOMS: atom_id res chain seq x y z
N LEU A 1 19.28 -19.31 -25.38
CA LEU A 1 17.83 -19.62 -25.24
C LEU A 1 17.21 -20.24 -26.51
N GLY A 2 18.04 -20.63 -27.51
CA GLY A 2 17.61 -20.99 -28.85
C GLY A 2 16.79 -22.28 -29.01
N ASP A 3 16.59 -23.13 -28.03
CA ASP A 3 15.84 -24.38 -28.14
C ASP A 3 15.02 -24.63 -26.86
N VAL A 4 14.37 -23.59 -26.32
CA VAL A 4 13.59 -23.70 -25.09
C VAL A 4 12.13 -23.86 -25.43
N TYR A 5 11.50 -24.92 -24.92
CA TYR A 5 10.06 -25.16 -25.06
C TYR A 5 9.28 -24.35 -24.04
N LYS A 6 8.16 -23.79 -24.48
CA LYS A 6 7.20 -23.10 -23.64
C LYS A 6 6.15 -24.08 -23.12
N ARG A 7 5.96 -24.05 -21.81
CA ARG A 7 4.91 -24.84 -21.16
C ARG A 7 3.96 -23.92 -20.40
N GLN A 8 2.67 -24.09 -20.65
CA GLN A 8 1.67 -23.60 -19.74
C GLN A 8 1.57 -24.56 -18.57
N VAL A 9 1.64 -24.04 -17.36
CA VAL A 9 1.60 -24.80 -16.09
C VAL A 9 0.41 -24.32 -15.26
N GLY A 10 -0.32 -25.26 -14.65
CA GLY A 10 -1.42 -24.98 -13.73
C GLY A 10 -2.80 -25.06 -14.39
N GLY A 11 -3.66 -24.09 -14.13
CA GLY A 11 -5.06 -24.11 -14.53
C GLY A 11 -5.32 -24.13 -16.05
N ARG A 12 -6.53 -24.49 -16.43
CA ARG A 12 -6.97 -24.52 -17.82
C ARG A 12 -7.57 -23.19 -18.25
N VAL A 13 -7.55 -22.93 -19.56
CA VAL A 13 -8.08 -21.71 -20.17
C VAL A 13 -9.60 -21.77 -20.30
N GLY A 14 -10.28 -20.74 -19.83
CA GLY A 14 -11.71 -20.47 -20.03
C GLY A 14 -11.93 -19.10 -20.64
N SER A 15 -13.18 -18.65 -20.66
CA SER A 15 -13.54 -17.28 -21.07
C SER A 15 -13.36 -16.25 -19.93
N ASP A 16 -12.64 -16.62 -18.88
CA ASP A 16 -12.41 -15.75 -17.74
C ASP A 16 -11.52 -14.57 -18.15
N GLY A 17 -11.89 -13.36 -17.73
CA GLY A 17 -11.07 -12.17 -17.87
C GLY A 17 -10.75 -11.76 -19.30
N ILE A 18 -11.48 -12.23 -20.31
CA ILE A 18 -11.26 -11.88 -21.73
C ILE A 18 -11.22 -10.36 -21.97
N HIS A 19 -11.84 -9.60 -21.09
CA HIS A 19 -11.79 -8.14 -21.03
C HIS A 19 -11.23 -7.60 -19.72
N GLY A 20 -10.62 -8.47 -18.90
CA GLY A 20 -10.30 -8.18 -17.49
C GLY A 20 -9.39 -6.97 -17.30
N ALA A 21 -8.24 -6.92 -17.94
CA ALA A 21 -7.34 -5.78 -17.90
C ALA A 21 -7.98 -4.51 -18.46
N THR A 22 -8.83 -4.64 -19.47
CA THR A 22 -9.58 -3.53 -20.05
C THR A 22 -10.57 -2.94 -19.04
N PHE A 23 -11.24 -3.78 -18.25
CA PHE A 23 -12.20 -3.31 -17.24
C PHE A 23 -11.55 -2.53 -16.10
N SER A 24 -10.30 -2.80 -15.75
CA SER A 24 -9.57 -2.03 -14.74
C SER A 24 -9.26 -0.59 -15.19
N SER A 25 -9.44 -0.28 -16.50
CA SER A 25 -9.16 1.02 -17.12
C SER A 25 -10.29 1.50 -18.04
N LEU A 26 -11.52 1.06 -17.78
CA LEU A 26 -12.72 1.51 -18.47
C LEU A 26 -13.73 2.11 -17.50
N GLU A 27 -14.51 3.06 -18.01
CA GLU A 27 -15.68 3.60 -17.32
C GLU A 27 -16.70 2.47 -17.05
N LEU A 28 -17.03 2.24 -15.77
CA LEU A 28 -18.04 1.26 -15.38
C LEU A 28 -19.44 1.77 -15.65
N THR A 29 -20.30 0.90 -16.19
CA THR A 29 -21.71 1.18 -16.45
C THR A 29 -22.58 0.10 -15.80
N GLU A 30 -23.89 0.34 -15.70
CA GLU A 30 -24.86 -0.66 -15.22
C GLU A 30 -24.90 -1.94 -16.08
N GLU A 31 -24.41 -1.86 -17.33
CA GLU A 31 -24.32 -2.98 -18.28
C GLU A 31 -23.00 -3.74 -18.20
N SER A 32 -22.07 -3.33 -17.34
CA SER A 32 -20.76 -3.99 -17.20
C SER A 32 -20.95 -5.45 -16.76
N PRO A 33 -20.38 -6.44 -17.50
CA PRO A 33 -20.65 -7.84 -17.23
C PRO A 33 -20.03 -8.30 -15.91
N SER A 34 -20.82 -8.94 -15.06
CA SER A 34 -20.34 -9.57 -13.81
C SER A 34 -19.34 -10.70 -14.04
N SER A 35 -19.31 -11.29 -15.26
CA SER A 35 -18.35 -12.32 -15.67
C SER A 35 -16.92 -11.82 -15.95
N ALA A 36 -16.68 -10.51 -15.86
CA ALA A 36 -15.33 -9.96 -15.88
C ALA A 36 -14.52 -10.34 -14.64
N VAL A 37 -15.20 -10.71 -13.56
CA VAL A 37 -14.55 -11.17 -12.31
C VAL A 37 -14.07 -12.59 -12.49
N GLN A 38 -12.77 -12.80 -12.27
CA GLN A 38 -12.12 -14.10 -12.34
C GLN A 38 -12.33 -14.85 -11.03
N ILE A 39 -12.64 -16.16 -11.14
CA ILE A 39 -12.77 -17.04 -9.97
C ILE A 39 -11.49 -17.86 -9.86
N GLY A 40 -10.76 -17.71 -8.76
CA GLY A 40 -9.55 -18.45 -8.49
C GLY A 40 -9.80 -19.88 -7.99
N ASP A 41 -8.80 -20.75 -8.14
CA ASP A 41 -8.74 -22.11 -7.60
C ASP A 41 -7.52 -22.26 -6.68
N PRO A 42 -7.68 -22.05 -5.34
CA PRO A 42 -6.56 -22.05 -4.41
C PRO A 42 -5.78 -23.37 -4.35
N ILE A 43 -6.43 -24.51 -4.63
CA ILE A 43 -5.76 -25.82 -4.64
C ILE A 43 -4.83 -25.93 -5.84
N THR A 44 -5.28 -25.54 -7.03
CA THR A 44 -4.45 -25.52 -8.24
C THR A 44 -3.27 -24.57 -8.03
N GLN A 45 -3.50 -23.39 -7.46
CA GLN A 45 -2.43 -22.44 -7.14
C GLN A 45 -1.39 -23.03 -6.19
N LYS A 46 -1.83 -23.67 -5.10
CA LYS A 46 -0.90 -24.23 -4.10
C LYS A 46 -0.02 -25.34 -4.70
N LYS A 47 -0.64 -26.29 -5.43
CA LYS A 47 0.09 -27.36 -6.10
C LYS A 47 1.08 -26.83 -7.13
N MET A 48 0.67 -25.88 -7.96
CA MET A 48 1.50 -25.23 -8.96
C MET A 48 2.68 -24.50 -8.31
N LEU A 49 2.44 -23.75 -7.22
CA LEU A 49 3.49 -23.03 -6.49
C LEU A 49 4.55 -23.99 -5.97
N ASP A 50 4.16 -25.07 -5.29
CA ASP A 50 5.09 -26.06 -4.74
C ASP A 50 5.93 -26.72 -5.84
N MET A 51 5.30 -27.11 -6.94
CA MET A 51 5.97 -27.67 -8.12
C MET A 51 6.97 -26.69 -8.74
N ILE A 52 6.59 -25.41 -8.91
CA ILE A 52 7.47 -24.39 -9.50
C ILE A 52 8.68 -24.13 -8.61
N LEU A 53 8.51 -24.07 -7.28
CA LEU A 53 9.62 -23.88 -6.35
C LEU A 53 10.62 -25.03 -6.42
N GLU A 54 10.15 -26.28 -6.49
CA GLU A 54 11.01 -27.45 -6.63
C GLU A 54 11.70 -27.47 -7.99
N ALA A 55 10.98 -27.19 -9.09
CA ALA A 55 11.55 -27.09 -10.43
C ALA A 55 12.62 -26.00 -10.54
N ARG A 56 12.44 -24.86 -9.86
CA ARG A 56 13.42 -23.78 -9.76
C ARG A 56 14.68 -24.27 -9.04
N ASP A 57 14.51 -24.91 -7.89
CA ASP A 57 15.63 -25.39 -7.05
C ASP A 57 16.44 -26.49 -7.75
N GLU A 58 15.80 -27.27 -8.62
CA GLU A 58 16.46 -28.24 -9.50
C GLU A 58 17.05 -27.63 -10.81
N GLY A 59 16.87 -26.33 -11.03
CA GLY A 59 17.40 -25.62 -12.20
C GLY A 59 16.72 -25.96 -13.53
N LEU A 60 15.47 -26.47 -13.50
CA LEU A 60 14.72 -26.86 -14.68
C LEU A 60 14.08 -25.68 -15.42
N ILE A 61 13.92 -24.54 -14.74
CA ILE A 61 13.26 -23.34 -15.26
C ILE A 61 14.31 -22.36 -15.76
N GLN A 62 14.18 -21.91 -17.02
CA GLN A 62 15.03 -20.90 -17.62
C GLN A 62 14.41 -19.50 -17.57
N VAL A 63 13.11 -19.43 -17.72
CA VAL A 63 12.31 -18.20 -17.69
C VAL A 63 10.88 -18.55 -17.26
N ILE A 64 10.25 -17.65 -16.54
CA ILE A 64 8.88 -17.80 -16.05
C ILE A 64 8.18 -16.45 -16.02
N THR A 65 6.91 -16.42 -16.39
CA THR A 65 6.00 -15.28 -16.17
C THR A 65 4.58 -15.78 -15.96
N ASP A 66 3.72 -14.93 -15.36
CA ASP A 66 2.30 -15.25 -15.20
C ASP A 66 1.53 -15.09 -16.53
N ASN A 67 0.30 -15.65 -16.55
CA ASN A 67 -0.68 -15.43 -17.61
C ASN A 67 -1.79 -14.50 -17.10
N GLY A 68 -1.41 -13.34 -16.58
CA GLY A 68 -2.32 -12.29 -16.12
C GLY A 68 -2.94 -11.52 -17.27
N ALA A 69 -2.79 -10.20 -17.26
CA ALA A 69 -3.33 -9.32 -18.29
C ALA A 69 -2.87 -9.74 -19.70
N GLY A 70 -3.83 -9.97 -20.61
CA GLY A 70 -3.58 -10.43 -21.97
C GLY A 70 -3.23 -11.92 -22.10
N GLY A 71 -3.20 -12.68 -21.02
CA GLY A 71 -3.02 -14.13 -21.01
C GLY A 71 -1.76 -14.61 -21.73
N LEU A 72 -1.90 -15.56 -22.65
CA LEU A 72 -0.77 -16.08 -23.43
C LEU A 72 -0.19 -15.07 -24.42
N SER A 73 -0.96 -14.07 -24.86
CA SER A 73 -0.42 -13.03 -25.76
C SER A 73 0.63 -12.17 -25.08
N SER A 74 0.43 -11.84 -23.80
CA SER A 74 1.37 -11.09 -22.98
C SER A 74 2.53 -11.98 -22.55
N SER A 75 2.27 -13.08 -21.85
CA SER A 75 3.32 -13.92 -21.29
C SER A 75 4.28 -14.48 -22.34
N VAL A 76 3.77 -14.98 -23.47
CA VAL A 76 4.59 -15.51 -24.56
C VAL A 76 5.24 -14.37 -25.36
N GLY A 77 4.52 -13.25 -25.57
CA GLY A 77 5.02 -12.08 -26.27
C GLY A 77 6.23 -11.46 -25.56
N GLU A 78 6.12 -11.18 -24.27
CA GLU A 78 7.20 -10.61 -23.46
C GLU A 78 8.44 -11.51 -23.43
N MET A 79 8.25 -12.81 -23.23
CA MET A 79 9.37 -13.75 -23.29
C MET A 79 9.99 -13.85 -24.70
N ALA A 80 9.19 -13.63 -25.76
CA ALA A 80 9.68 -13.66 -27.13
C ALA A 80 10.65 -12.53 -27.45
N GLU A 81 10.56 -11.39 -26.73
CA GLU A 81 11.53 -10.30 -26.86
C GLU A 81 12.95 -10.76 -26.48
N LEU A 82 13.09 -11.59 -25.44
CA LEU A 82 14.37 -12.10 -24.96
C LEU A 82 15.10 -12.98 -26.00
N THR A 83 14.36 -13.57 -26.92
CA THR A 83 14.90 -14.52 -27.91
C THR A 83 14.81 -14.02 -29.35
N GLY A 84 14.08 -12.94 -29.57
CA GLY A 84 13.80 -12.41 -30.91
C GLY A 84 12.65 -13.09 -31.63
N GLY A 85 11.88 -13.96 -30.97
CA GLY A 85 10.69 -14.57 -31.57
C GLY A 85 10.10 -15.73 -30.80
N ALA A 86 8.89 -16.10 -31.17
CA ALA A 86 8.17 -17.23 -30.58
C ALA A 86 7.15 -17.83 -31.53
N LYS A 87 6.89 -19.13 -31.35
CA LYS A 87 5.81 -19.85 -32.01
C LYS A 87 4.93 -20.47 -30.94
N LEU A 88 3.61 -20.26 -31.03
CA LEU A 88 2.59 -20.73 -30.10
C LEU A 88 1.54 -21.53 -30.86
N ASP A 89 1.11 -22.68 -30.35
CA ASP A 89 -0.01 -23.47 -30.89
C ASP A 89 -1.15 -23.53 -29.87
N LEU A 90 -2.21 -22.76 -30.14
CA LEU A 90 -3.41 -22.73 -29.32
C LEU A 90 -4.18 -24.06 -29.28
N GLY A 91 -3.95 -24.93 -30.28
CA GLY A 91 -4.55 -26.27 -30.30
C GLY A 91 -3.99 -27.20 -29.21
N GLN A 92 -2.85 -26.86 -28.61
CA GLN A 92 -2.26 -27.62 -27.51
C GLN A 92 -2.69 -27.09 -26.13
N VAL A 93 -3.28 -25.89 -26.08
CA VAL A 93 -3.64 -25.24 -24.80
C VAL A 93 -4.78 -26.00 -24.11
N PRO A 94 -4.63 -26.40 -22.85
CA PRO A 94 -5.69 -27.08 -22.12
C PRO A 94 -6.85 -26.13 -21.81
N LEU A 95 -8.07 -26.56 -22.14
CA LEU A 95 -9.27 -25.72 -22.03
C LEU A 95 -10.22 -26.23 -20.94
N LYS A 96 -10.88 -25.28 -20.24
CA LYS A 96 -11.98 -25.55 -19.30
C LYS A 96 -13.27 -25.98 -20.03
N GLN A 97 -13.47 -25.43 -21.24
CA GLN A 97 -14.69 -25.63 -22.04
C GLN A 97 -14.37 -25.71 -23.53
N ALA A 98 -15.17 -26.43 -24.26
CA ALA A 98 -15.06 -26.49 -25.71
C ALA A 98 -15.67 -25.25 -26.39
N GLY A 99 -15.20 -24.94 -27.60
CA GLY A 99 -15.80 -23.90 -28.45
C GLY A 99 -15.24 -22.49 -28.26
N LEU A 100 -14.16 -22.34 -27.49
CA LEU A 100 -13.44 -21.07 -27.44
C LEU A 100 -12.78 -20.76 -28.78
N SER A 101 -12.91 -19.53 -29.25
CA SER A 101 -12.23 -19.02 -30.44
C SER A 101 -10.74 -18.82 -30.17
N SER A 102 -9.93 -18.70 -31.22
CA SER A 102 -8.47 -18.54 -31.09
C SER A 102 -8.08 -17.30 -30.28
N TRP A 103 -8.79 -16.18 -30.47
CA TRP A 103 -8.49 -14.96 -29.74
C TRP A 103 -8.88 -15.08 -28.25
N GLU A 104 -9.99 -15.74 -27.92
CA GLU A 104 -10.39 -15.99 -26.52
C GLU A 104 -9.34 -16.83 -25.80
N ILE A 105 -8.82 -17.89 -26.43
CA ILE A 105 -7.74 -18.72 -25.86
C ILE A 105 -6.47 -17.90 -25.65
N LEU A 106 -6.13 -17.04 -26.62
CA LEU A 106 -4.88 -16.26 -26.61
C LEU A 106 -4.87 -15.20 -25.52
N VAL A 107 -5.98 -14.46 -25.31
CA VAL A 107 -6.06 -13.33 -24.39
C VAL A 107 -6.71 -13.66 -23.04
N SER A 108 -7.18 -14.89 -22.83
CA SER A 108 -7.82 -15.30 -21.58
C SER A 108 -6.90 -15.07 -20.37
N GLU A 109 -7.46 -14.48 -19.33
CA GLU A 109 -6.80 -14.22 -18.04
C GLU A 109 -7.22 -15.23 -16.95
N SER A 110 -7.63 -16.45 -17.35
CA SER A 110 -7.96 -17.51 -16.38
C SER A 110 -6.81 -17.66 -15.38
N GLN A 111 -7.16 -17.69 -14.09
CA GLN A 111 -6.21 -17.65 -12.98
C GLN A 111 -5.39 -18.94 -12.84
N GLU A 112 -4.40 -18.90 -11.96
CA GLU A 112 -3.51 -20.02 -11.57
C GLU A 112 -2.78 -20.63 -12.75
N ARG A 113 -2.26 -19.79 -13.65
CA ARG A 113 -1.48 -20.21 -14.82
C ARG A 113 -0.16 -19.47 -14.90
N MET A 114 0.90 -20.21 -15.20
CA MET A 114 2.22 -19.66 -15.51
C MET A 114 2.68 -20.17 -16.87
N THR A 115 3.46 -19.36 -17.59
CA THR A 115 4.21 -19.80 -18.77
C THR A 115 5.68 -19.95 -18.37
N VAL A 116 6.22 -21.12 -18.65
CA VAL A 116 7.58 -21.51 -18.24
C VAL A 116 8.40 -21.93 -19.46
N GLY A 117 9.64 -21.46 -19.53
CA GLY A 117 10.61 -21.93 -20.50
C GLY A 117 11.49 -23.06 -19.94
N VAL A 118 11.49 -24.22 -20.59
CA VAL A 118 12.22 -25.44 -20.18
C VAL A 118 13.11 -25.92 -21.32
N ARG A 119 14.37 -26.27 -21.02
CA ARG A 119 15.28 -26.83 -22.03
C ARG A 119 14.80 -28.18 -22.55
N PRO A 120 15.06 -28.54 -23.79
CA PRO A 120 14.70 -29.85 -24.36
C PRO A 120 15.11 -31.02 -23.48
N ASP A 121 16.35 -31.00 -22.99
CA ASP A 121 16.93 -32.08 -22.18
C ASP A 121 16.29 -32.21 -20.79
N ASP A 122 15.63 -31.15 -20.31
CA ASP A 122 14.99 -31.11 -18.99
C ASP A 122 13.47 -31.39 -19.06
N CYS A 123 12.90 -31.51 -20.26
CA CYS A 123 11.45 -31.63 -20.45
C CYS A 123 10.83 -32.85 -19.75
N GLU A 124 11.45 -34.03 -19.92
CA GLU A 124 10.96 -35.27 -19.29
C GLU A 124 10.98 -35.17 -17.77
N LYS A 125 12.05 -34.58 -17.20
CA LYS A 125 12.19 -34.39 -15.78
C LYS A 125 11.16 -33.39 -15.23
N PHE A 126 10.94 -32.30 -15.95
CA PHE A 126 9.94 -31.29 -15.60
C PHE A 126 8.51 -31.88 -15.63
N GLU A 127 8.16 -32.68 -16.65
CA GLU A 127 6.87 -33.35 -16.76
C GLU A 127 6.66 -34.39 -15.64
N ALA A 128 7.70 -35.14 -15.29
CA ALA A 128 7.66 -36.08 -14.18
C ALA A 128 7.39 -35.36 -12.85
N LEU A 129 8.05 -34.22 -12.62
CA LEU A 129 7.84 -33.40 -11.43
C LEU A 129 6.42 -32.81 -11.40
N ALA A 130 5.93 -32.27 -12.53
CA ALA A 130 4.56 -31.77 -12.63
C ALA A 130 3.53 -32.87 -12.32
N SER A 131 3.75 -34.09 -12.83
CA SER A 131 2.90 -35.24 -12.54
C SER A 131 2.93 -35.64 -11.07
N LEU A 132 4.08 -35.55 -10.40
CA LEU A 132 4.24 -35.83 -8.96
C LEU A 132 3.39 -34.88 -8.12
N HIS A 133 3.34 -33.62 -8.48
CA HIS A 133 2.52 -32.60 -7.81
C HIS A 133 1.07 -32.54 -8.32
N GLU A 134 0.68 -33.43 -9.24
CA GLU A 134 -0.65 -33.41 -9.88
C GLU A 134 -0.95 -32.06 -10.57
N VAL A 135 0.05 -31.44 -11.19
CA VAL A 135 -0.04 -30.19 -11.93
C VAL A 135 -0.04 -30.47 -13.42
N GLU A 136 -0.97 -29.87 -14.15
CA GLU A 136 -1.01 -29.95 -15.60
C GLU A 136 0.11 -29.05 -16.18
N ALA A 137 1.01 -29.62 -16.98
CA ALA A 137 2.10 -28.92 -17.63
C ALA A 137 2.14 -29.30 -19.12
N THR A 138 1.68 -28.38 -19.96
CA THR A 138 1.48 -28.66 -21.39
C THR A 138 2.44 -27.86 -22.25
N ALA A 139 3.11 -28.52 -23.20
CA ALA A 139 3.93 -27.85 -24.20
C ALA A 139 3.01 -27.10 -25.18
N VAL A 140 3.10 -25.78 -25.21
CA VAL A 140 2.24 -24.92 -26.04
C VAL A 140 3.00 -24.20 -27.15
N GLY A 141 4.35 -24.26 -27.16
CA GLY A 141 5.15 -23.59 -28.18
C GLY A 141 6.65 -23.66 -27.95
N GLU A 142 7.38 -22.91 -28.73
CA GLU A 142 8.84 -22.85 -28.74
C GLU A 142 9.34 -21.41 -28.90
N PHE A 143 10.50 -21.09 -28.39
CA PHE A 143 11.21 -19.86 -28.70
C PHE A 143 11.92 -19.97 -30.04
N THR A 144 12.00 -18.86 -30.76
CA THR A 144 12.66 -18.76 -32.05
C THR A 144 13.46 -17.46 -32.13
N ASP A 145 14.28 -17.30 -33.14
CA ASP A 145 14.97 -16.09 -33.53
C ASP A 145 14.38 -15.47 -34.82
N SER A 146 13.12 -15.80 -35.10
CA SER A 146 12.45 -15.45 -36.38
C SER A 146 12.12 -13.98 -36.54
N GLY A 147 12.32 -13.14 -35.54
CA GLY A 147 11.87 -11.75 -35.52
C GLY A 147 10.36 -11.57 -35.38
N ALA A 148 9.61 -12.66 -35.12
CA ALA A 148 8.15 -12.65 -35.11
C ALA A 148 7.55 -13.50 -33.96
N PHE A 149 6.39 -13.08 -33.48
CA PHE A 149 5.49 -13.87 -32.68
C PHE A 149 4.45 -14.50 -33.61
N VAL A 150 4.50 -15.81 -33.77
CA VAL A 150 3.63 -16.56 -34.68
C VAL A 150 2.71 -17.44 -33.88
N VAL A 151 1.39 -17.31 -34.11
CA VAL A 151 0.37 -18.08 -33.42
C VAL A 151 -0.38 -18.96 -34.40
N HIS A 152 -0.49 -20.24 -34.08
CA HIS A 152 -1.28 -21.23 -34.79
C HIS A 152 -2.43 -21.73 -33.93
N HIS A 153 -3.48 -22.21 -34.57
CA HIS A 153 -4.50 -23.06 -33.94
C HIS A 153 -4.55 -24.36 -34.73
N GLY A 154 -3.83 -25.36 -34.27
CA GLY A 154 -3.50 -26.56 -35.02
C GLY A 154 -2.68 -26.23 -36.29
N GLN A 155 -3.22 -26.56 -37.46
CA GLN A 155 -2.54 -26.31 -38.74
C GLN A 155 -2.77 -24.86 -39.29
N THR A 156 -3.66 -24.10 -38.70
CA THR A 156 -4.05 -22.80 -39.22
C THR A 156 -3.27 -21.68 -38.53
N PRO A 157 -2.49 -20.85 -39.26
CA PRO A 157 -1.90 -19.64 -38.71
C PRO A 157 -3.00 -18.62 -38.43
N VAL A 158 -3.06 -18.09 -37.20
CA VAL A 158 -4.08 -17.13 -36.74
C VAL A 158 -3.50 -15.77 -36.42
N ALA A 159 -2.18 -15.67 -36.14
CA ALA A 159 -1.49 -14.41 -36.00
C ALA A 159 -0.02 -14.52 -36.42
N HIS A 160 0.51 -13.45 -37.00
CA HIS A 160 1.95 -13.27 -37.31
C HIS A 160 2.30 -11.80 -37.06
N LEU A 161 2.98 -11.53 -35.96
CA LEU A 161 3.31 -10.18 -35.52
C LEU A 161 4.82 -10.03 -35.41
N PRO A 162 5.43 -9.06 -36.09
CA PRO A 162 6.84 -8.73 -35.85
C PRO A 162 7.04 -8.33 -34.39
N ILE A 163 8.13 -8.79 -33.75
CA ILE A 163 8.41 -8.48 -32.33
C ILE A 163 8.47 -6.96 -32.09
N HIS A 164 9.16 -6.21 -32.97
CA HIS A 164 9.22 -4.76 -32.85
C HIS A 164 7.86 -4.08 -32.93
N PHE A 165 6.89 -4.66 -33.67
CA PHE A 165 5.54 -4.11 -33.71
C PHE A 165 4.77 -4.35 -32.41
N LEU A 166 5.01 -5.47 -31.73
CA LEU A 166 4.38 -5.75 -30.42
C LEU A 166 4.79 -4.73 -29.36
N PHE A 167 6.06 -4.31 -29.35
CA PHE A 167 6.58 -3.42 -28.32
C PHE A 167 6.60 -1.95 -28.72
N ASP A 168 6.94 -1.66 -29.97
CA ASP A 168 7.14 -0.29 -30.46
C ASP A 168 6.03 0.18 -31.43
N GLY A 169 5.10 -0.71 -31.78
CA GLY A 169 4.08 -0.43 -32.79
C GLY A 169 2.90 0.44 -32.33
N CYS A 170 2.78 0.66 -31.01
CA CYS A 170 1.75 1.56 -30.48
C CYS A 170 2.17 3.01 -30.69
N PRO A 171 1.36 3.85 -31.38
CA PRO A 171 1.68 5.26 -31.56
C PRO A 171 1.82 5.97 -30.21
N GLN A 172 2.91 6.74 -30.05
CA GLN A 172 3.08 7.59 -28.88
C GLN A 172 1.99 8.67 -28.83
N LEU A 173 1.28 8.74 -27.71
CA LEU A 173 0.34 9.81 -27.42
C LEU A 173 1.11 11.04 -26.95
N ASN A 174 0.84 12.19 -27.58
CA ASN A 174 1.32 13.49 -27.11
C ASN A 174 0.12 14.24 -26.53
N LEU A 175 0.09 14.36 -25.21
CA LEU A 175 -1.01 14.95 -24.47
C LEU A 175 -0.55 16.24 -23.80
N ASP A 176 -1.42 17.27 -23.86
CA ASP A 176 -1.19 18.54 -23.16
C ASP A 176 -1.78 18.48 -21.75
N SER A 177 -1.02 18.94 -20.78
CA SER A 177 -1.45 19.06 -19.38
C SER A 177 -1.41 20.50 -18.91
N GLU A 178 -2.36 20.89 -18.06
CA GLU A 178 -2.45 22.24 -17.50
C GLU A 178 -2.75 22.16 -16.01
N TRP A 179 -1.80 22.65 -15.20
CA TRP A 179 -1.95 22.73 -13.76
C TRP A 179 -2.39 24.11 -13.31
N SER A 180 -3.43 24.18 -12.51
CA SER A 180 -3.80 25.35 -11.73
C SER A 180 -4.11 24.90 -10.30
N PRO A 181 -3.48 25.52 -9.27
CA PRO A 181 -3.78 25.16 -7.88
C PRO A 181 -5.27 25.36 -7.60
N PRO A 182 -5.96 24.38 -7.03
CA PRO A 182 -7.35 24.56 -6.62
C PRO A 182 -7.44 25.58 -5.48
N THR A 183 -8.58 26.23 -5.35
CA THR A 183 -8.84 27.17 -4.27
C THR A 183 -9.94 26.61 -3.38
N HIS A 184 -9.65 26.47 -2.11
CA HIS A 184 -10.57 26.00 -1.08
C HIS A 184 -10.75 27.06 0.02
N LEU A 185 -11.91 27.06 0.65
CA LEU A 185 -12.09 27.81 1.90
C LEU A 185 -11.16 27.25 2.96
N PRO A 186 -10.60 28.12 3.84
CA PRO A 186 -9.72 27.66 4.92
C PRO A 186 -10.46 26.76 5.91
N VAL A 187 -9.70 25.97 6.64
CA VAL A 187 -10.22 25.23 7.79
C VAL A 187 -10.62 26.23 8.87
N GLU A 188 -11.84 26.14 9.37
CA GLU A 188 -12.33 26.95 10.49
C GLU A 188 -12.48 26.08 11.73
N THR A 189 -11.63 26.31 12.71
CA THR A 189 -11.63 25.55 13.96
C THR A 189 -12.56 26.19 14.98
N PRO A 190 -13.41 25.40 15.68
CA PRO A 190 -14.32 25.93 16.71
C PRO A 190 -13.56 26.30 18.00
N GLU A 191 -14.12 27.22 18.79
CA GLU A 191 -13.65 27.44 20.15
C GLU A 191 -14.20 26.34 21.06
N LEU A 192 -13.33 25.55 21.67
CA LEU A 192 -13.67 24.43 22.55
C LEU A 192 -12.83 24.50 23.84
N ASP A 193 -13.45 24.07 24.95
CA ASP A 193 -12.73 23.75 26.17
C ASP A 193 -12.07 22.35 26.09
N GLU A 194 -11.32 21.98 27.11
CA GLU A 194 -10.59 20.72 27.16
C GLU A 194 -11.47 19.46 27.02
N GLU A 195 -12.69 19.49 27.58
CA GLU A 195 -13.65 18.38 27.41
C GLU A 195 -14.28 18.39 26.02
N GLY A 196 -14.54 19.55 25.44
CA GLY A 196 -14.98 19.73 24.05
C GLY A 196 -13.96 19.16 23.05
N MET A 197 -12.68 19.41 23.27
CA MET A 197 -11.58 18.85 22.49
C MET A 197 -11.52 17.31 22.61
N GLY A 198 -11.74 16.78 23.81
CA GLY A 198 -11.83 15.32 24.02
C GLY A 198 -12.99 14.67 23.26
N LYS A 199 -14.17 15.32 23.26
CA LYS A 199 -15.34 14.87 22.48
C LYS A 199 -15.13 14.98 20.97
N LEU A 200 -14.39 16.00 20.51
CA LEU A 200 -14.02 16.14 19.11
C LEU A 200 -13.09 15.01 18.68
N LEU A 201 -12.08 14.67 19.49
CA LEU A 201 -11.19 13.54 19.23
C LEU A 201 -11.98 12.21 19.14
N ALA A 202 -12.95 11.97 20.03
CA ALA A 202 -13.80 10.78 19.96
C ALA A 202 -14.61 10.71 18.65
N ARG A 203 -15.12 11.84 18.13
CA ARG A 203 -15.79 11.90 16.83
C ARG A 203 -14.81 11.66 15.67
N LEU A 204 -13.59 12.17 15.76
CA LEU A 204 -12.55 11.98 14.76
C LEU A 204 -12.15 10.50 14.68
N LEU A 205 -11.99 9.84 15.83
CA LEU A 205 -11.74 8.39 15.93
C LEU A 205 -12.88 7.55 15.33
N ALA A 206 -14.12 8.05 15.34
CA ALA A 206 -15.27 7.42 14.74
C ALA A 206 -15.37 7.61 13.21
N ARG A 207 -14.52 8.42 12.60
CA ARG A 207 -14.57 8.60 11.14
C ARG A 207 -14.14 7.32 10.42
N PRO A 208 -14.77 6.95 9.27
CA PRO A 208 -14.49 5.69 8.58
C PRO A 208 -13.01 5.45 8.21
N ASN A 209 -12.25 6.52 7.91
CA ASN A 209 -10.82 6.40 7.63
C ASN A 209 -10.01 6.02 8.86
N VAL A 210 -10.33 6.58 10.01
CA VAL A 210 -9.62 6.37 11.28
C VAL A 210 -10.12 5.13 12.03
N ALA A 211 -11.44 4.90 12.02
CA ALA A 211 -12.09 3.84 12.78
C ALA A 211 -11.52 2.44 12.51
N SER A 212 -11.61 1.57 13.50
CA SER A 212 -11.11 0.20 13.45
C SER A 212 -11.63 -0.59 12.26
N LYS A 213 -10.71 -1.24 11.55
CA LYS A 213 -11.01 -2.17 10.45
C LYS A 213 -11.19 -3.61 10.92
N GLU A 214 -11.42 -3.82 12.23
CA GLU A 214 -11.49 -5.13 12.87
C GLU A 214 -12.47 -6.07 12.18
N TRP A 215 -13.63 -5.57 11.76
CA TRP A 215 -14.63 -6.38 11.07
C TRP A 215 -14.08 -7.03 9.79
N TRP A 216 -13.37 -6.27 8.94
CA TRP A 216 -12.77 -6.81 7.71
C TRP A 216 -11.61 -7.74 8.00
N VAL A 217 -10.71 -7.33 8.90
CA VAL A 217 -9.52 -8.11 9.24
C VAL A 217 -9.91 -9.48 9.79
N ARG A 218 -10.97 -9.55 10.63
CA ARG A 218 -11.43 -10.81 11.22
C ARG A 218 -12.43 -11.59 10.37
N SER A 219 -12.81 -11.08 9.20
CA SER A 219 -13.71 -11.81 8.29
C SER A 219 -13.07 -13.06 7.66
N TYR A 220 -11.74 -13.16 7.72
CA TYR A 220 -10.96 -14.33 7.32
C TYR A 220 -9.73 -14.51 8.22
N ASP A 221 -9.12 -15.69 8.18
CA ASP A 221 -7.98 -16.01 9.04
C ASP A 221 -6.68 -15.38 8.50
N HIS A 222 -6.19 -14.35 9.16
CA HIS A 222 -4.92 -13.68 8.84
C HIS A 222 -3.71 -14.31 9.56
N GLU A 223 -3.91 -15.36 10.33
CA GLU A 223 -2.87 -16.06 11.11
C GLU A 223 -2.68 -17.54 10.71
N VAL A 224 -3.27 -17.96 9.61
CA VAL A 224 -3.38 -19.38 9.20
C VAL A 224 -2.03 -20.13 9.18
N ILE A 225 -0.93 -19.46 8.85
CA ILE A 225 0.41 -20.08 8.80
C ILE A 225 1.17 -19.92 10.12
N ALA A 226 0.62 -19.17 11.07
CA ALA A 226 1.23 -18.86 12.38
C ALA A 226 2.63 -18.22 12.30
N GLN A 227 2.88 -17.40 11.28
CA GLN A 227 4.16 -16.72 11.05
C GLN A 227 4.12 -15.21 11.37
N SER A 228 2.95 -14.67 11.76
CA SER A 228 2.78 -13.27 12.09
C SER A 228 3.46 -12.93 13.42
N VAL A 229 4.42 -12.00 13.38
CA VAL A 229 5.12 -11.46 14.56
C VAL A 229 4.45 -10.18 15.02
N ILE A 230 4.28 -9.19 14.12
CA ILE A 230 3.41 -8.03 14.33
C ILE A 230 2.14 -8.25 13.52
N LYS A 231 1.02 -8.17 14.20
CA LYS A 231 -0.32 -8.47 13.68
C LYS A 231 -1.05 -7.17 13.33
N PRO A 232 -2.16 -7.24 12.60
CA PRO A 232 -3.00 -6.07 12.32
C PRO A 232 -3.48 -5.34 13.58
N PHE A 233 -3.66 -6.10 14.67
CA PHE A 233 -3.99 -5.54 15.99
C PHE A 233 -2.94 -5.94 17.01
N CYS A 234 -2.45 -4.96 17.75
CA CYS A 234 -1.40 -5.05 18.74
C CYS A 234 -1.94 -4.90 20.18
N GLY A 235 -1.06 -5.06 21.16
CA GLY A 235 -1.39 -4.93 22.57
C GLY A 235 -1.97 -6.19 23.21
N THR A 236 -2.17 -6.14 24.52
CA THR A 236 -2.62 -7.28 25.33
C THR A 236 -3.99 -7.80 24.90
N ASN A 237 -4.87 -6.90 24.50
CA ASN A 237 -6.25 -7.21 24.09
C ASN A 237 -6.40 -7.32 22.56
N HIS A 238 -5.32 -7.11 21.79
CA HIS A 238 -5.36 -6.99 20.32
C HIS A 238 -6.34 -5.89 19.86
N ASP A 239 -6.26 -4.71 20.47
CA ASP A 239 -7.16 -3.59 20.28
C ASP A 239 -6.49 -2.33 19.70
N ALA A 240 -5.15 -2.25 19.65
CA ALA A 240 -4.43 -1.15 18.99
C ALA A 240 -4.10 -1.50 17.53
N PRO A 241 -4.16 -0.54 16.59
CA PRO A 241 -3.76 -0.79 15.21
C PRO A 241 -2.25 -1.05 15.12
N GLY A 242 -1.83 -1.91 14.19
CA GLY A 242 -0.42 -2.12 13.87
C GLY A 242 -0.02 -1.32 12.63
N ASP A 243 1.17 -0.71 12.64
CA ASP A 243 1.69 0.11 11.53
C ASP A 243 2.08 -0.72 10.31
N ALA A 244 2.68 -1.88 10.54
CA ALA A 244 3.12 -2.77 9.48
C ALA A 244 3.02 -4.23 9.91
N ALA A 245 2.89 -5.12 8.94
CA ALA A 245 3.01 -6.55 9.19
C ALA A 245 4.49 -6.95 9.30
N VAL A 246 4.82 -7.75 10.31
CA VAL A 246 6.11 -8.43 10.42
C VAL A 246 5.85 -9.93 10.42
N ILE A 247 6.44 -10.64 9.46
CA ILE A 247 6.30 -12.09 9.30
C ILE A 247 7.66 -12.78 9.44
N ALA A 248 7.70 -13.92 10.15
CA ALA A 248 8.85 -14.80 10.21
C ALA A 248 8.65 -15.99 9.26
N PRO A 249 9.11 -15.93 8.00
CA PRO A 249 8.77 -16.91 6.97
C PRO A 249 9.36 -18.30 7.24
N ILE A 250 10.43 -18.37 8.04
CA ILE A 250 11.06 -19.63 8.43
C ILE A 250 10.74 -19.91 9.88
N GLN A 251 10.04 -21.01 10.14
CA GLN A 251 9.67 -21.41 11.49
C GLN A 251 10.92 -21.59 12.37
N GLY A 252 10.95 -20.89 13.51
CA GLY A 252 12.11 -20.85 14.40
C GLY A 252 13.27 -19.97 13.91
N GLY A 253 13.14 -19.35 12.73
CA GLY A 253 14.07 -18.34 12.24
C GLY A 253 13.92 -17.00 12.96
N THR A 254 14.95 -16.17 12.89
CA THR A 254 14.95 -14.83 13.49
C THR A 254 14.85 -13.71 12.46
N GLN A 255 15.07 -13.99 11.19
CA GLN A 255 14.87 -13.02 10.12
C GLN A 255 13.40 -12.96 9.73
N GLY A 256 12.93 -11.78 9.36
CA GLY A 256 11.57 -11.55 8.95
C GLY A 256 11.43 -10.64 7.74
N LEU A 257 10.21 -10.58 7.24
CA LEU A 257 9.77 -9.61 6.23
C LEU A 257 8.89 -8.56 6.92
N VAL A 258 9.04 -7.32 6.48
CA VAL A 258 8.18 -6.19 6.83
C VAL A 258 7.37 -5.82 5.61
N ILE A 259 6.06 -5.67 5.78
CA ILE A 259 5.14 -5.22 4.72
C ILE A 259 4.33 -4.07 5.29
N SER A 260 4.40 -2.92 4.63
CA SER A 260 3.66 -1.71 4.98
C SER A 260 3.07 -1.04 3.75
N ASN A 261 2.19 -0.10 3.96
CA ASN A 261 1.62 0.72 2.90
C ASN A 261 1.33 2.14 3.40
N GLY A 262 1.17 3.06 2.45
CA GLY A 262 0.74 4.43 2.69
C GLY A 262 -0.22 4.88 1.61
N ILE A 263 -1.19 5.70 1.97
CA ILE A 263 -2.24 6.19 1.10
C ILE A 263 -2.86 7.49 1.64
N ALA A 264 -2.79 8.57 0.89
CA ALA A 264 -3.29 9.88 1.31
C ALA A 264 -4.17 10.56 0.24
N PRO A 265 -5.27 9.93 -0.23
CA PRO A 265 -6.02 10.41 -1.41
C PRO A 265 -6.62 11.81 -1.24
N ARG A 266 -6.93 12.23 -0.01
CA ARG A 266 -7.54 13.53 0.28
C ARG A 266 -6.63 14.71 -0.04
N TYR A 267 -5.32 14.54 0.09
CA TYR A 267 -4.38 15.61 -0.24
C TYR A 267 -4.40 15.94 -1.74
N SER A 268 -4.88 15.01 -2.61
CA SER A 268 -5.04 15.27 -4.04
C SER A 268 -6.07 16.36 -4.36
N ASP A 269 -6.99 16.66 -3.44
CA ASP A 269 -7.93 17.77 -3.58
C ASP A 269 -7.21 19.14 -3.56
N ILE A 270 -6.03 19.20 -2.94
CA ILE A 270 -5.20 20.40 -2.90
C ILE A 270 -3.97 20.24 -3.81
N ASP A 271 -3.17 19.19 -3.62
CA ASP A 271 -1.97 18.93 -4.42
C ASP A 271 -1.67 17.43 -4.55
N SER A 272 -1.71 16.93 -5.77
CA SER A 272 -1.38 15.52 -6.05
C SER A 272 0.12 15.18 -5.88
N TYR A 273 1.02 16.19 -5.88
CA TYR A 273 2.42 16.00 -5.51
C TYR A 273 2.51 15.64 -4.02
N ALA A 274 1.88 16.45 -3.15
CA ALA A 274 1.83 16.21 -1.70
C ALA A 274 1.17 14.84 -1.39
N MET A 275 0.08 14.50 -2.08
CA MET A 275 -0.59 13.20 -1.94
C MET A 275 0.36 12.03 -2.19
N ALA A 276 1.08 12.05 -3.31
CA ALA A 276 1.98 10.95 -3.66
C ALA A 276 3.22 10.91 -2.74
N ALA A 277 3.76 12.07 -2.39
CA ALA A 277 4.88 12.18 -1.45
C ALA A 277 4.51 11.64 -0.06
N ALA A 278 3.31 11.99 0.45
CA ALA A 278 2.79 11.50 1.71
C ALA A 278 2.61 9.98 1.69
N SER A 279 2.06 9.41 0.60
CA SER A 279 1.85 7.96 0.48
C SER A 279 3.17 7.17 0.54
N VAL A 280 4.25 7.68 -0.09
CA VAL A 280 5.58 7.05 -0.01
C VAL A 280 6.18 7.17 1.39
N ASP A 281 6.10 8.36 1.99
CA ASP A 281 6.63 8.61 3.34
C ASP A 281 5.92 7.76 4.39
N GLU A 282 4.59 7.68 4.33
CA GLU A 282 3.78 6.88 5.25
C GLU A 282 4.14 5.39 5.18
N ALA A 283 4.29 4.83 3.98
CA ALA A 283 4.71 3.44 3.84
C ALA A 283 6.08 3.18 4.48
N LEU A 284 7.04 4.09 4.29
CA LEU A 284 8.36 3.98 4.90
C LEU A 284 8.29 4.19 6.43
N ARG A 285 7.55 5.18 6.90
CA ARG A 285 7.37 5.51 8.31
C ARG A 285 6.73 4.34 9.07
N ASN A 286 5.69 3.71 8.52
CA ASN A 286 5.05 2.52 9.06
C ASN A 286 6.04 1.35 9.19
N ALA A 287 6.87 1.13 8.17
CA ALA A 287 7.92 0.10 8.24
C ALA A 287 8.98 0.41 9.32
N VAL A 288 9.33 1.69 9.50
CA VAL A 288 10.26 2.14 10.54
C VAL A 288 9.70 1.86 11.93
N CYS A 289 8.40 2.08 12.17
CA CYS A 289 7.75 1.85 13.45
C CYS A 289 7.88 0.41 13.96
N VAL A 290 8.03 -0.57 13.07
CA VAL A 290 8.22 -1.98 13.46
C VAL A 290 9.69 -2.45 13.43
N GLY A 291 10.63 -1.59 13.01
CA GLY A 291 12.07 -1.88 13.03
C GLY A 291 12.64 -2.47 11.75
N VAL A 292 12.17 -2.03 10.58
CA VAL A 292 12.71 -2.43 9.27
C VAL A 292 14.20 -2.15 9.11
N ASP A 293 14.89 -2.96 8.33
CA ASP A 293 16.26 -2.68 7.87
C ASP A 293 16.21 -1.72 6.66
N LEU A 294 16.48 -0.44 6.90
CA LEU A 294 16.43 0.62 5.89
C LEU A 294 17.41 0.46 4.72
N ASP A 295 18.34 -0.48 4.80
CA ASP A 295 19.28 -0.76 3.70
C ASP A 295 18.76 -1.90 2.79
N LEU A 296 17.66 -2.57 3.15
CA LEU A 296 17.04 -3.66 2.40
C LEU A 296 15.52 -3.45 2.31
N ILE A 297 15.12 -2.43 1.57
CA ILE A 297 13.73 -2.05 1.29
C ILE A 297 13.48 -1.94 -0.21
N ALA A 298 12.26 -2.22 -0.62
CA ALA A 298 11.79 -2.02 -1.99
C ALA A 298 10.32 -1.58 -1.98
N GLY A 299 9.92 -0.83 -2.99
CA GLY A 299 8.58 -0.28 -3.12
C GLY A 299 7.80 -0.84 -4.31
N LEU A 300 6.50 -0.65 -4.26
CA LEU A 300 5.54 -0.95 -5.30
C LEU A 300 4.49 0.14 -5.31
N ASP A 301 4.33 0.80 -6.45
CA ASP A 301 3.29 1.79 -6.65
C ASP A 301 2.01 1.17 -7.19
N ASN A 302 0.87 1.76 -6.83
CA ASN A 302 -0.44 1.39 -7.34
C ASN A 302 -1.27 2.65 -7.55
N PHE A 303 -1.34 3.10 -8.81
CA PHE A 303 -2.15 4.24 -9.21
C PHE A 303 -3.60 3.84 -9.46
N CYS A 304 -4.53 4.62 -8.90
CA CYS A 304 -5.95 4.60 -9.23
C CYS A 304 -6.35 6.01 -9.65
N TRP A 305 -6.62 6.21 -10.95
CA TRP A 305 -6.71 7.53 -11.55
C TRP A 305 -7.96 7.72 -12.38
N PRO A 306 -8.60 8.92 -12.34
CA PRO A 306 -9.70 9.26 -13.23
C PRO A 306 -9.17 9.41 -14.67
N ASP A 307 -10.08 9.51 -15.66
CA ASP A 307 -9.69 9.68 -17.06
C ASP A 307 -8.87 10.97 -17.26
N PRO A 308 -7.57 10.86 -17.60
CA PRO A 308 -6.70 12.03 -17.76
C PRO A 308 -6.71 12.61 -19.18
N ILE A 309 -7.61 12.13 -20.06
CA ILE A 309 -7.66 12.57 -21.46
C ILE A 309 -8.82 13.53 -21.66
N GLU A 310 -8.51 14.75 -22.14
CA GLU A 310 -9.53 15.75 -22.46
C GLU A 310 -10.49 15.23 -23.54
N SER A 311 -11.77 15.30 -23.27
CA SER A 311 -12.83 14.91 -24.18
C SER A 311 -14.15 15.61 -23.82
N SER A 312 -15.20 15.44 -24.63
CA SER A 312 -16.53 15.93 -24.29
C SER A 312 -17.09 15.32 -22.98
N LYS A 313 -16.63 14.13 -22.61
CA LYS A 313 -16.98 13.45 -21.34
C LYS A 313 -16.04 13.80 -20.17
N THR A 314 -14.87 14.34 -20.46
CA THR A 314 -13.83 14.70 -19.50
C THR A 314 -13.24 16.05 -19.86
N PRO A 315 -13.99 17.15 -19.68
CA PRO A 315 -13.53 18.49 -20.06
C PRO A 315 -12.35 18.98 -19.20
N ASP A 316 -12.14 18.38 -18.02
CA ASP A 316 -11.05 18.61 -17.08
C ASP A 316 -9.86 17.65 -17.26
N GLY A 317 -9.79 16.93 -18.38
CA GLY A 317 -8.75 15.94 -18.65
C GLY A 317 -7.33 16.50 -18.59
N ARG A 318 -7.08 17.72 -19.07
CA ARG A 318 -5.76 18.37 -18.96
C ARG A 318 -5.33 18.61 -17.52
N TYR A 319 -6.26 18.99 -16.65
CA TYR A 319 -6.00 19.17 -15.24
C TYR A 319 -5.70 17.82 -14.56
N LYS A 320 -6.51 16.79 -14.81
CA LYS A 320 -6.31 15.42 -14.29
C LYS A 320 -4.98 14.82 -14.77
N LEU A 321 -4.58 15.11 -16.01
CA LEU A 321 -3.27 14.73 -16.53
C LEU A 321 -2.14 15.48 -15.80
N ALA A 322 -2.31 16.77 -15.52
CA ALA A 322 -1.34 17.54 -14.78
C ALA A 322 -1.18 17.02 -13.33
N GLN A 323 -2.28 16.62 -12.69
CA GLN A 323 -2.23 15.93 -11.38
C GLN A 323 -1.41 14.63 -11.48
N LEU A 324 -1.59 13.80 -12.52
CA LEU A 324 -0.83 12.57 -12.74
C LEU A 324 0.67 12.84 -12.91
N VAL A 325 1.02 13.83 -13.71
CA VAL A 325 2.42 14.26 -13.91
C VAL A 325 3.05 14.70 -12.58
N ARG A 326 2.31 15.45 -11.75
CA ARG A 326 2.78 15.89 -10.43
C ARG A 326 2.99 14.72 -9.48
N ALA A 327 2.04 13.79 -9.41
CA ALA A 327 2.15 12.58 -8.57
C ALA A 327 3.35 11.71 -8.98
N ASN A 328 3.58 11.52 -10.29
CA ASN A 328 4.75 10.78 -10.78
C ASN A 328 6.08 11.47 -10.43
N ARG A 329 6.14 12.81 -10.47
CA ARG A 329 7.32 13.54 -10.04
C ARG A 329 7.60 13.33 -8.55
N ALA A 330 6.56 13.42 -7.71
CA ALA A 330 6.72 13.15 -6.28
C ALA A 330 7.22 11.73 -6.01
N LEU A 331 6.66 10.73 -6.72
CA LEU A 331 7.11 9.35 -6.62
C LEU A 331 8.61 9.22 -6.94
N ASP A 332 9.07 9.81 -8.06
CA ASP A 332 10.49 9.79 -8.44
C ASP A 332 11.37 10.52 -7.42
N ASP A 333 11.01 11.76 -7.07
CA ASP A 333 11.78 12.62 -6.17
C ASP A 333 11.96 11.96 -4.79
N VAL A 334 10.87 11.46 -4.19
CA VAL A 334 10.88 10.89 -2.84
C VAL A 334 11.54 9.51 -2.82
N CYS A 335 11.23 8.63 -3.79
CA CYS A 335 11.87 7.32 -3.87
C CYS A 335 13.39 7.43 -4.07
N ARG A 336 13.87 8.38 -4.88
CA ARG A 336 15.31 8.64 -5.04
C ARG A 336 15.94 9.15 -3.76
N ALA A 337 15.31 10.10 -3.08
CA ALA A 337 15.82 10.66 -1.83
C ALA A 337 15.91 9.60 -0.72
N TYR A 338 14.92 8.72 -0.65
CA TYR A 338 14.88 7.61 0.31
C TYR A 338 15.73 6.40 -0.12
N ARG A 339 16.23 6.37 -1.37
CA ARG A 339 16.91 5.21 -1.97
C ARG A 339 16.02 3.95 -1.94
N LEU A 340 14.76 4.15 -2.23
CA LEU A 340 13.71 3.15 -2.22
C LEU A 340 13.37 2.75 -3.67
N PRO A 341 13.94 1.65 -4.21
CA PRO A 341 13.66 1.23 -5.57
C PRO A 341 12.24 0.69 -5.70
N CYS A 342 11.50 1.14 -6.71
CA CYS A 342 10.26 0.50 -7.11
C CYS A 342 10.59 -0.77 -7.92
N ILE A 343 10.14 -1.93 -7.46
CA ILE A 343 10.39 -3.24 -8.07
C ILE A 343 9.20 -3.76 -8.86
N SER A 344 8.05 -3.12 -8.72
CA SER A 344 6.82 -3.40 -9.45
C SER A 344 5.93 -2.17 -9.41
N GLY A 345 4.91 -2.15 -10.24
CA GLY A 345 3.90 -1.10 -10.25
C GLY A 345 2.60 -1.60 -10.88
N LYS A 346 1.51 -0.88 -10.63
CA LYS A 346 0.20 -1.14 -11.20
C LYS A 346 -0.51 0.18 -11.48
N ASP A 347 -0.83 0.43 -12.74
CA ASP A 347 -1.48 1.65 -13.18
C ASP A 347 -2.91 1.38 -13.63
N SER A 348 -3.88 1.90 -12.88
CA SER A 348 -5.29 1.89 -13.28
C SER A 348 -5.72 3.30 -13.67
N MET A 349 -6.12 3.46 -14.92
CA MET A 349 -6.58 4.73 -15.48
C MET A 349 -8.06 4.66 -15.83
N LYS A 350 -8.70 5.85 -15.97
CA LYS A 350 -10.13 5.96 -16.30
C LYS A 350 -11.06 5.25 -15.31
N ASN A 351 -10.69 5.30 -14.02
CA ASN A 351 -11.51 4.78 -12.94
C ASN A 351 -12.68 5.72 -12.65
N ASP A 352 -13.60 5.75 -13.58
CA ASP A 352 -14.82 6.56 -13.55
C ASP A 352 -16.03 5.61 -13.58
N ALA A 353 -17.16 6.07 -13.07
CA ALA A 353 -18.42 5.36 -13.16
C ALA A 353 -19.53 6.31 -13.61
N MET A 354 -20.46 5.79 -14.39
CA MET A 354 -21.70 6.49 -14.73
C MET A 354 -22.83 6.02 -13.82
N MET A 355 -23.34 6.89 -12.97
CA MET A 355 -24.44 6.61 -12.07
C MET A 355 -25.55 7.67 -12.23
N GLY A 356 -26.76 7.23 -12.59
CA GLY A 356 -27.88 8.13 -12.80
C GLY A 356 -27.68 9.18 -13.90
N GLY A 357 -26.78 8.93 -14.86
CA GLY A 357 -26.42 9.85 -15.94
C GLY A 357 -25.33 10.87 -15.60
N GLU A 358 -24.80 10.82 -14.37
CA GLU A 358 -23.67 11.64 -13.94
C GLU A 358 -22.38 10.81 -13.89
N LYS A 359 -21.28 11.44 -14.32
CA LYS A 359 -19.95 10.84 -14.24
C LYS A 359 -19.36 11.08 -12.85
N ILE A 360 -19.06 9.98 -12.14
CA ILE A 360 -18.35 10.00 -10.86
C ILE A 360 -16.93 9.53 -11.12
N SER A 361 -15.97 10.42 -10.86
CA SER A 361 -14.54 10.12 -10.98
C SER A 361 -13.99 9.72 -9.62
N VAL A 362 -13.13 8.69 -9.60
CA VAL A 362 -12.33 8.38 -8.40
C VAL A 362 -11.40 9.56 -8.08
N PRO A 363 -11.18 9.89 -6.81
CA PRO A 363 -10.11 10.81 -6.43
C PRO A 363 -8.75 10.30 -6.93
N PRO A 364 -7.88 11.16 -7.47
CA PRO A 364 -6.51 10.79 -7.78
C PRO A 364 -5.83 10.15 -6.58
N THR A 365 -5.36 8.92 -6.72
CA THR A 365 -4.85 8.12 -5.60
C THR A 365 -3.59 7.37 -5.99
N LEU A 366 -2.60 7.41 -5.11
CA LEU A 366 -1.45 6.50 -5.08
C LEU A 366 -1.52 5.68 -3.79
N LEU A 367 -1.63 4.36 -3.91
CA LEU A 367 -1.32 3.43 -2.82
C LEU A 367 0.12 2.97 -3.00
N PHE A 368 0.99 3.29 -2.05
CA PHE A 368 2.36 2.84 -2.08
C PHE A 368 2.56 1.70 -1.07
N SER A 369 3.09 0.57 -1.54
CA SER A 369 3.41 -0.58 -0.69
C SER A 369 4.93 -0.71 -0.56
N LEU A 370 5.40 -1.06 0.63
CA LEU A 370 6.81 -1.27 0.92
C LEU A 370 7.04 -2.70 1.42
N LEU A 371 8.05 -3.34 0.87
CA LEU A 371 8.59 -4.60 1.35
C LEU A 371 9.99 -4.35 1.91
N GLY A 372 10.24 -4.83 3.13
CA GLY A 372 11.54 -4.69 3.76
C GLY A 372 11.96 -5.97 4.50
N ASN A 373 13.20 -5.99 4.94
CA ASN A 373 13.73 -7.07 5.76
C ASN A 373 13.77 -6.66 7.24
N HIS A 374 13.52 -7.60 8.15
CA HIS A 374 13.75 -7.44 9.59
C HIS A 374 14.85 -8.41 10.04
N LYS A 375 15.97 -7.85 10.52
CA LYS A 375 17.17 -8.67 10.87
C LYS A 375 16.95 -9.62 12.02
N ASP A 376 16.11 -9.23 12.99
CA ASP A 376 15.79 -10.06 14.17
C ASP A 376 14.38 -9.74 14.68
N VAL A 377 13.40 -10.51 14.26
CA VAL A 377 11.97 -10.30 14.58
C VAL A 377 11.65 -10.29 16.07
N ARG A 378 12.55 -10.80 16.93
CA ARG A 378 12.40 -10.73 18.39
C ARG A 378 12.57 -9.30 18.93
N LYS A 379 13.07 -8.39 18.10
CA LYS A 379 13.24 -6.97 18.39
C LYS A 379 12.20 -6.09 17.70
N ALA A 380 11.23 -6.70 17.02
CA ALA A 380 10.13 -5.97 16.42
C ALA A 380 9.35 -5.22 17.49
N VAL A 381 8.97 -4.00 17.18
CA VAL A 381 8.25 -3.08 18.06
C VAL A 381 6.82 -2.92 17.57
N SER A 382 5.86 -2.80 18.46
CA SER A 382 4.44 -2.55 18.13
C SER A 382 4.00 -1.18 18.64
N SER A 383 2.85 -0.71 18.12
CA SER A 383 2.29 0.62 18.37
C SER A 383 1.86 0.87 19.83
N ASP A 384 1.33 -0.16 20.50
CA ASP A 384 0.73 -0.04 21.83
C ASP A 384 1.73 0.34 22.93
N PHE A 385 1.35 1.23 23.82
CA PHE A 385 2.12 1.50 25.04
C PHE A 385 2.24 0.25 25.91
N LYS A 386 3.39 0.10 26.62
CA LYS A 386 3.66 -1.15 27.35
C LYS A 386 3.37 -1.03 28.85
N LYS A 387 3.77 0.06 29.47
CA LYS A 387 3.65 0.20 30.93
C LYS A 387 3.43 1.65 31.35
N PRO A 388 2.60 1.90 32.35
CA PRO A 388 2.59 3.18 33.06
C PRO A 388 3.99 3.55 33.56
N GLY A 389 4.34 4.83 33.40
CA GLY A 389 5.66 5.37 33.72
C GLY A 389 6.65 5.35 32.54
N ASP A 390 6.36 4.69 31.43
CA ASP A 390 7.18 4.82 30.23
C ASP A 390 7.12 6.28 29.72
N ALA A 391 8.27 6.81 29.32
CA ALA A 391 8.40 8.16 28.80
C ALA A 391 7.88 8.23 27.36
N ILE A 392 7.07 9.24 27.06
CA ILE A 392 6.51 9.49 25.72
C ILE A 392 7.32 10.56 25.01
N PHE A 393 7.74 10.27 23.80
CA PHE A 393 8.44 11.18 22.90
C PHE A 393 7.72 11.27 21.57
N ILE A 394 7.84 12.41 20.90
CA ILE A 394 7.59 12.53 19.46
C ILE A 394 8.91 12.79 18.75
N VAL A 395 9.15 12.09 17.66
CA VAL A 395 10.29 12.33 16.78
C VAL A 395 9.77 12.86 15.45
N GLY A 396 10.51 13.77 14.81
CA GLY A 396 10.05 14.53 13.63
C GLY A 396 9.42 15.88 14.01
N GLU A 397 9.39 16.81 13.06
CA GLU A 397 8.90 18.18 13.26
C GLU A 397 7.38 18.28 13.09
N THR A 398 6.76 19.15 13.87
CA THR A 398 5.31 19.44 13.81
C THR A 398 5.07 20.81 13.21
N HIS A 399 4.20 20.89 12.20
CA HIS A 399 3.86 22.12 11.50
C HIS A 399 2.36 22.42 11.54
N GLN A 400 1.96 23.64 11.15
CA GLN A 400 0.56 24.09 11.09
C GLN A 400 -0.12 23.56 9.80
N GLU A 401 -0.17 22.25 9.62
CA GLU A 401 -0.63 21.57 8.40
C GLU A 401 -1.98 20.90 8.62
N LEU A 402 -3.05 21.67 8.47
CA LEU A 402 -4.44 21.20 8.61
C LEU A 402 -5.17 21.05 7.27
N GLY A 403 -4.55 21.51 6.16
CA GLY A 403 -5.15 21.42 4.83
C GLY A 403 -5.41 19.98 4.41
N ALA A 404 -6.63 19.70 3.97
CA ALA A 404 -7.12 18.37 3.58
C ALA A 404 -6.94 17.26 4.63
N SER A 405 -6.70 17.62 5.92
CA SER A 405 -6.63 16.66 7.02
C SER A 405 -7.99 16.00 7.31
N GLU A 406 -7.96 14.90 8.04
CA GLU A 406 -9.18 14.21 8.49
C GLU A 406 -10.07 15.14 9.33
N LEU A 407 -9.43 16.00 10.15
CA LEU A 407 -10.14 17.05 10.89
C LEU A 407 -10.84 18.05 9.95
N ALA A 408 -10.14 18.53 8.92
CA ALA A 408 -10.69 19.48 7.95
C ALA A 408 -11.93 18.93 7.26
N PHE A 409 -11.86 17.67 6.80
CA PHE A 409 -13.02 17.00 6.20
C PHE A 409 -14.16 16.78 7.20
N MET A 410 -13.86 16.43 8.44
CA MET A 410 -14.89 16.29 9.47
C MET A 410 -15.64 17.61 9.72
N LEU A 411 -14.90 18.70 9.92
CA LEU A 411 -15.50 20.02 10.18
C LEU A 411 -16.31 20.51 8.97
N ARG A 412 -15.80 20.33 7.75
CA ARG A 412 -16.53 20.64 6.51
C ARG A 412 -17.84 19.87 6.41
N ASP A 413 -17.81 18.56 6.66
CA ASP A 413 -18.99 17.69 6.60
C ASP A 413 -20.04 18.07 7.65
N GLU A 414 -19.62 18.68 8.76
CA GLU A 414 -20.47 19.26 9.80
C GLU A 414 -20.93 20.69 9.50
N GLY A 415 -20.52 21.26 8.36
CA GLY A 415 -20.93 22.58 7.88
C GLY A 415 -20.06 23.75 8.36
N SER A 416 -18.85 23.48 8.82
CA SER A 416 -17.88 24.49 9.28
C SER A 416 -16.67 24.57 8.34
N GLY A 417 -16.44 25.75 7.75
CA GLY A 417 -15.26 26.06 6.95
C GLY A 417 -15.08 25.21 5.70
N GLY A 418 -13.83 25.07 5.28
CA GLY A 418 -13.40 24.29 4.11
C GLY A 418 -12.25 23.33 4.44
N ILE A 419 -11.60 22.86 3.39
CA ILE A 419 -10.44 21.96 3.49
C ILE A 419 -9.11 22.66 3.15
N GLY A 420 -9.15 23.97 2.85
CA GLY A 420 -7.98 24.75 2.42
C GLY A 420 -7.03 25.04 3.58
N GLY A 421 -5.76 25.18 3.24
CA GLY A 421 -4.64 25.38 4.15
C GLY A 421 -3.40 24.67 3.61
N ASP A 422 -2.32 24.70 4.37
CA ASP A 422 -1.10 23.99 4.03
C ASP A 422 -1.34 22.48 4.20
N VAL A 423 -1.12 21.73 3.13
CA VAL A 423 -1.03 20.27 3.18
C VAL A 423 0.34 19.86 3.67
N PRO A 424 0.49 18.67 4.27
CA PRO A 424 1.78 18.17 4.69
C PRO A 424 2.82 18.22 3.58
N ASP A 425 3.94 18.89 3.85
CA ASP A 425 5.10 18.94 2.96
C ASP A 425 6.14 17.93 3.40
N ILE A 426 6.99 17.54 2.46
CA ILE A 426 7.99 16.51 2.71
C ILE A 426 9.40 17.07 2.60
N GLU A 427 10.21 16.79 3.62
CA GLU A 427 11.67 16.98 3.58
C GLU A 427 12.38 15.62 3.71
N PRO A 428 12.51 14.86 2.60
CA PRO A 428 12.92 13.46 2.65
C PRO A 428 14.28 13.23 3.32
N GLU A 429 15.23 14.13 3.12
CA GLU A 429 16.57 14.02 3.75
C GLU A 429 16.51 14.19 5.27
N ARG A 430 15.67 15.09 5.76
CA ARG A 430 15.43 15.30 7.19
C ARG A 430 14.72 14.09 7.80
N ASN A 431 13.64 13.64 7.18
CA ASN A 431 12.85 12.49 7.62
C ASN A 431 13.73 11.22 7.66
N MET A 432 14.56 11.01 6.65
CA MET A 432 15.48 9.85 6.63
C MET A 432 16.50 9.88 7.78
N LYS A 433 16.97 11.06 8.21
CA LYS A 433 17.85 11.16 9.40
C LYS A 433 17.11 10.71 10.66
N VAL A 434 15.86 11.15 10.84
CA VAL A 434 14.99 10.72 11.95
C VAL A 434 14.79 9.21 11.92
N TYR A 435 14.41 8.66 10.76
CA TYR A 435 14.14 7.23 10.59
C TYR A 435 15.37 6.36 10.89
N ARG A 436 16.56 6.76 10.43
CA ARG A 436 17.80 6.04 10.72
C ARG A 436 18.19 6.11 12.20
N ALA A 437 18.02 7.26 12.86
CA ALA A 437 18.28 7.41 14.29
C ALA A 437 17.32 6.51 15.10
N LEU A 438 16.02 6.52 14.77
CA LEU A 438 15.02 5.72 15.45
C LEU A 438 15.25 4.21 15.21
N ALA A 439 15.48 3.77 13.98
CA ALA A 439 15.79 2.39 13.66
C ALA A 439 17.05 1.88 14.41
N SER A 440 18.08 2.74 14.56
CA SER A 440 19.25 2.42 15.38
C SER A 440 18.89 2.25 16.85
N SER A 441 18.04 3.13 17.40
CA SER A 441 17.55 3.05 18.78
C SER A 441 16.75 1.77 19.04
N MET A 442 15.88 1.38 18.12
CA MET A 442 15.12 0.11 18.16
C MET A 442 16.05 -1.10 18.15
N LYS A 443 17.03 -1.12 17.24
CA LYS A 443 18.04 -2.19 17.16
C LYS A 443 18.78 -2.39 18.47
N ASN A 444 19.02 -1.29 19.21
CA ASN A 444 19.68 -1.30 20.52
C ASN A 444 18.72 -1.60 21.68
N GLY A 445 17.41 -1.79 21.42
CA GLY A 445 16.40 -2.13 22.42
C GLY A 445 16.00 -0.97 23.34
N LEU A 446 16.20 0.26 22.90
CA LEU A 446 15.88 1.48 23.66
C LEU A 446 14.40 1.87 23.58
N VAL A 447 13.66 1.37 22.57
CA VAL A 447 12.27 1.73 22.28
C VAL A 447 11.32 0.63 22.80
N SER A 448 10.27 1.02 23.50
CA SER A 448 9.20 0.13 23.97
C SER A 448 8.06 0.01 22.96
N SER A 449 7.59 1.14 22.40
CA SER A 449 6.58 1.20 21.34
C SER A 449 6.92 2.32 20.37
N ALA A 450 6.43 2.18 19.14
CA ALA A 450 6.48 3.23 18.14
C ALA A 450 5.22 3.17 17.28
N HIS A 451 4.68 4.33 16.91
CA HIS A 451 3.48 4.48 16.11
C HIS A 451 3.58 5.73 15.25
N ASP A 452 3.19 5.64 13.99
CA ASP A 452 3.21 6.79 13.11
C ASP A 452 2.13 7.82 13.47
N CYS A 453 2.36 9.09 13.10
CA CYS A 453 1.35 10.12 13.18
C CYS A 453 0.85 10.41 11.75
N SER A 454 -0.29 9.85 11.39
CA SER A 454 -0.97 9.98 10.10
C SER A 454 -2.31 10.70 10.23
N ASP A 455 -3.40 10.10 9.74
CA ASP A 455 -4.75 10.66 9.78
C ASP A 455 -5.16 11.09 11.19
N GLY A 456 -5.50 12.37 11.35
CA GLY A 456 -5.89 12.97 12.63
C GLY A 456 -4.72 13.32 13.57
N GLY A 457 -3.48 13.16 13.14
CA GLY A 457 -2.28 13.67 13.78
C GLY A 457 -1.94 13.04 15.14
N LEU A 458 -1.24 13.82 15.98
CA LEU A 458 -0.73 13.38 17.28
C LEU A 458 -1.84 12.90 18.23
N ALA A 459 -2.99 13.56 18.22
CA ALA A 459 -4.06 13.23 19.16
C ALA A 459 -4.66 11.84 18.89
N VAL A 460 -4.85 11.50 17.61
CA VAL A 460 -5.30 10.16 17.19
C VAL A 460 -4.23 9.11 17.50
N ALA A 461 -2.99 9.32 17.09
CA ALA A 461 -1.90 8.38 17.36
C ALA A 461 -1.71 8.11 18.86
N LEU A 462 -1.84 9.14 19.71
CA LEU A 462 -1.76 8.99 21.16
C LEU A 462 -2.88 8.11 21.72
N ALA A 463 -4.12 8.29 21.21
CA ALA A 463 -5.27 7.48 21.61
C ALA A 463 -5.08 6.01 21.20
N GLU A 464 -4.65 5.78 19.97
CA GLU A 464 -4.40 4.44 19.43
C GLU A 464 -3.31 3.67 20.18
N CYS A 465 -2.22 4.34 20.57
CA CYS A 465 -1.19 3.74 21.43
C CYS A 465 -1.73 3.31 22.80
N CYS A 466 -2.71 4.03 23.34
CA CYS A 466 -3.32 3.70 24.64
C CYS A 466 -4.29 2.49 24.56
N PHE A 467 -4.93 2.23 23.41
CA PHE A 467 -5.95 1.17 23.28
C PHE A 467 -5.43 -0.22 23.64
N GLY A 468 -4.20 -0.53 23.21
CA GLY A 468 -3.64 -1.87 23.38
C GLY A 468 -3.18 -2.24 24.80
N ALA A 469 -3.07 -1.27 25.69
CA ALA A 469 -2.53 -1.45 27.04
C ALA A 469 -3.52 -1.14 28.18
N ASP A 470 -4.75 -0.71 27.85
CA ASP A 470 -5.72 -0.19 28.82
C ASP A 470 -5.09 0.89 29.73
N SER A 471 -4.25 1.74 29.16
CA SER A 471 -3.51 2.81 29.84
C SER A 471 -3.95 4.17 29.32
N GLY A 472 -3.76 5.20 30.15
CA GLY A 472 -3.90 6.59 29.73
C GLY A 472 -2.56 7.21 29.35
N ALA A 473 -2.61 8.50 29.05
CA ALA A 473 -1.42 9.30 28.79
C ALA A 473 -1.55 10.70 29.38
N SER A 474 -0.45 11.24 29.87
CA SER A 474 -0.35 12.64 30.32
C SER A 474 0.85 13.29 29.64
N ILE A 475 0.57 14.24 28.73
CA ILE A 475 1.60 14.90 27.92
C ILE A 475 1.47 16.43 27.97
N ASP A 476 2.59 17.10 27.69
CA ASP A 476 2.69 18.54 27.46
C ASP A 476 3.20 18.80 26.05
N ILE A 477 2.43 19.52 25.23
CA ILE A 477 2.77 19.86 23.85
C ILE A 477 3.55 21.18 23.70
N SER A 478 3.89 21.86 24.80
CA SER A 478 4.68 23.11 24.77
C SER A 478 6.01 22.98 23.99
N PRO A 479 6.74 21.85 24.07
CA PRO A 479 7.98 21.69 23.31
C PRO A 479 7.83 21.80 21.80
N LEU A 480 6.66 21.47 21.25
CA LEU A 480 6.37 21.49 19.81
C LEU A 480 6.39 22.92 19.23
N GLN A 481 6.22 23.94 20.06
CA GLN A 481 6.28 25.34 19.61
C GLN A 481 7.64 25.73 19.02
N SER A 482 8.68 24.97 19.31
CA SER A 482 10.00 25.18 18.72
C SER A 482 10.13 24.75 17.26
N ASP A 483 9.24 23.90 16.78
CA ASP A 483 9.30 23.33 15.43
C ASP A 483 8.78 24.32 14.39
N CYS A 484 7.69 25.02 14.71
CA CYS A 484 7.04 25.93 13.77
C CYS A 484 6.56 27.20 14.47
N SER A 485 6.91 28.36 13.90
CA SER A 485 6.41 29.65 14.38
C SER A 485 4.90 29.76 14.13
N GLY A 486 4.16 30.04 15.20
CA GLY A 486 2.71 30.21 15.12
C GLY A 486 1.91 28.91 15.22
N LEU A 487 2.54 27.81 15.63
CA LEU A 487 1.87 26.54 15.89
C LEU A 487 0.84 26.70 17.02
N ASP A 488 -0.44 26.57 16.70
CA ASP A 488 -1.53 26.56 17.66
C ASP A 488 -1.85 25.14 18.17
N ASP A 489 -2.85 25.01 19.04
CA ASP A 489 -3.26 23.71 19.58
C ASP A 489 -3.83 22.78 18.51
N TRP A 490 -4.49 23.33 17.50
CA TRP A 490 -5.10 22.56 16.43
C TRP A 490 -4.02 21.94 15.52
N GLY A 491 -3.03 22.74 15.10
CA GLY A 491 -1.91 22.24 14.33
C GLY A 491 -1.06 21.24 15.11
N ALA A 492 -0.82 21.48 16.40
CA ALA A 492 -0.04 20.58 17.25
C ALA A 492 -0.72 19.22 17.44
N LEU A 493 -2.05 19.19 17.64
CA LEU A 493 -2.79 17.98 17.95
C LEU A 493 -3.30 17.23 16.71
N PHE A 494 -3.77 17.95 15.69
CA PHE A 494 -4.49 17.40 14.56
C PHE A 494 -3.84 17.68 13.20
N GLY A 495 -2.73 18.44 13.16
CA GLY A 495 -1.90 18.56 11.96
C GLY A 495 -1.33 17.21 11.59
N GLU A 496 -1.24 16.91 10.29
CA GLU A 496 -0.82 15.61 9.77
C GLU A 496 0.60 15.66 9.17
N SER A 497 1.49 16.48 9.77
CA SER A 497 2.87 16.64 9.31
C SER A 497 3.60 15.34 9.15
N LEU A 498 4.28 15.18 8.01
CA LEU A 498 4.99 13.95 7.65
C LEU A 498 6.25 13.74 8.50
N GLY A 499 6.73 12.50 8.55
CA GLY A 499 7.98 12.17 9.23
C GLY A 499 7.88 12.04 10.75
N ARG A 500 6.68 12.17 11.35
CA ARG A 500 6.49 12.09 12.80
C ARG A 500 6.16 10.69 13.27
N ILE A 501 6.79 10.27 14.37
CA ILE A 501 6.53 9.00 15.04
C ILE A 501 6.41 9.23 16.54
N LEU A 502 5.36 8.73 17.16
CA LEU A 502 5.16 8.70 18.60
C LEU A 502 5.87 7.47 19.18
N VAL A 503 6.70 7.68 20.21
CA VAL A 503 7.58 6.65 20.76
C VAL A 503 7.44 6.59 22.26
N SER A 504 7.37 5.36 22.82
CA SER A 504 7.54 5.18 24.27
C SER A 504 8.85 4.50 24.63
N VAL A 505 9.41 4.89 25.76
CA VAL A 505 10.73 4.47 26.23
C VAL A 505 10.68 4.16 27.72
N ARG A 506 11.27 3.04 28.14
CA ARG A 506 11.38 2.71 29.58
C ARG A 506 12.15 3.78 30.34
N PRO A 507 11.79 4.08 31.60
CA PRO A 507 12.51 5.07 32.40
C PRO A 507 14.02 4.80 32.50
N SER A 508 14.44 3.55 32.54
CA SER A 508 15.86 3.14 32.58
C SER A 508 16.63 3.45 31.29
N GLU A 509 15.95 3.56 30.17
CA GLU A 509 16.55 3.76 28.83
C GLU A 509 16.44 5.21 28.34
N LYS A 510 15.73 6.07 29.09
CA LYS A 510 15.39 7.44 28.67
C LYS A 510 16.64 8.24 28.26
N GLU A 511 17.66 8.31 29.10
CA GLU A 511 18.90 9.07 28.83
C GLU A 511 19.65 8.51 27.61
N ALA A 512 19.68 7.17 27.47
CA ALA A 512 20.34 6.53 26.34
C ALA A 512 19.58 6.80 25.03
N PHE A 513 18.25 6.82 25.08
CA PHE A 513 17.40 7.17 23.93
C PHE A 513 17.60 8.64 23.52
N GLU A 514 17.48 9.59 24.45
CA GLU A 514 17.72 11.01 24.19
C GLU A 514 19.08 11.24 23.52
N LYS A 515 20.13 10.60 24.04
CA LYS A 515 21.46 10.65 23.44
C LYS A 515 21.50 10.04 22.03
N SER A 516 20.76 8.98 21.76
CA SER A 516 20.73 8.35 20.44
C SER A 516 19.99 9.19 19.40
N MET A 517 19.15 10.13 19.85
CA MET A 517 18.39 11.07 19.02
C MET A 517 19.07 12.44 18.90
N GLU A 518 20.29 12.64 19.41
CA GLU A 518 21.03 13.88 19.23
C GLU A 518 21.21 14.23 17.74
N GLY A 519 20.84 15.44 17.36
CA GLY A 519 20.95 15.97 15.99
C GLY A 519 19.74 15.71 15.09
N VAL A 520 18.65 15.14 15.63
CA VAL A 520 17.34 15.07 14.98
C VAL A 520 16.27 15.69 15.87
N CYS A 521 15.14 16.11 15.29
CA CYS A 521 14.01 16.63 16.07
C CYS A 521 13.42 15.50 16.93
N CYS A 522 13.41 15.70 18.24
CA CYS A 522 12.91 14.75 19.23
C CYS A 522 12.49 15.50 20.50
N HIS A 523 11.21 15.43 20.85
CA HIS A 523 10.67 16.09 22.03
C HIS A 523 10.15 15.10 23.05
N TYR A 524 10.55 15.25 24.30
CA TYR A 524 9.91 14.58 25.42
C TYR A 524 8.59 15.29 25.71
N LEU A 525 7.49 14.52 25.68
CA LEU A 525 6.14 15.06 25.89
C LEU A 525 5.57 14.73 27.28
N GLY A 526 5.89 13.57 27.86
CA GLY A 526 5.27 13.15 29.11
C GLY A 526 5.38 11.67 29.38
N LEU A 527 4.36 11.11 30.02
CA LEU A 527 4.37 9.74 30.52
C LEU A 527 3.09 8.99 30.13
N VAL A 528 3.24 7.69 29.92
CA VAL A 528 2.13 6.73 29.99
C VAL A 528 1.60 6.72 31.42
N SER A 529 0.29 6.92 31.59
CA SER A 529 -0.35 6.99 32.91
C SER A 529 -1.18 5.75 33.23
N GLU A 530 -1.40 5.50 34.51
CA GLU A 530 -2.42 4.55 34.96
C GLU A 530 -3.82 5.14 34.76
N GLY A 531 -4.80 4.28 34.50
CA GLY A 531 -6.21 4.67 34.42
C GLY A 531 -6.69 5.00 33.00
N ASP A 532 -7.89 5.55 32.92
CA ASP A 532 -8.70 5.69 31.70
C ASP A 532 -8.70 7.12 31.15
N ALA A 533 -7.61 7.87 31.27
CA ALA A 533 -7.63 9.27 30.85
C ALA A 533 -6.47 9.61 29.90
N ILE A 534 -6.78 10.34 28.83
CA ILE A 534 -5.84 11.18 28.10
C ILE A 534 -5.94 12.60 28.63
N SER A 535 -4.82 13.17 29.04
CA SER A 535 -4.69 14.57 29.46
C SER A 535 -3.54 15.23 28.71
N ILE A 536 -3.87 16.25 27.92
CA ILE A 536 -2.88 17.04 27.16
C ILE A 536 -2.90 18.46 27.68
N SER A 537 -1.72 19.00 27.95
CA SER A 537 -1.52 20.38 28.40
C SER A 537 -0.58 21.16 27.49
N ARG A 538 -0.64 22.47 27.55
CA ARG A 538 0.32 23.43 26.98
C ARG A 538 0.58 24.52 28.02
N ASP A 539 1.87 24.73 28.35
CA ASP A 539 2.29 25.73 29.34
C ASP A 539 1.59 25.62 30.71
N GLY A 540 1.21 24.38 31.08
CA GLY A 540 0.52 24.07 32.33
C GLY A 540 -1.00 24.22 32.29
N GLU A 541 -1.59 24.69 31.20
CA GLU A 541 -3.04 24.74 30.98
C GLU A 541 -3.51 23.49 30.24
N LYS A 542 -4.66 22.95 30.62
CA LYS A 542 -5.23 21.79 29.94
C LYS A 542 -5.81 22.21 28.59
N VAL A 543 -5.47 21.45 27.53
CA VAL A 543 -5.94 21.65 26.17
C VAL A 543 -6.93 20.56 25.76
N LEU A 544 -6.70 19.32 26.22
CA LEU A 544 -7.57 18.19 25.90
C LEU A 544 -7.66 17.25 27.10
N LEU A 545 -8.91 16.84 27.40
CA LEU A 545 -9.21 15.82 28.41
C LEU A 545 -10.25 14.86 27.86
N GLY A 546 -9.97 13.56 27.93
CA GLY A 546 -10.92 12.54 27.45
C GLY A 546 -10.75 11.19 28.12
N SER A 547 -11.80 10.35 28.02
CA SER A 547 -11.83 8.99 28.49
C SER A 547 -11.38 8.03 27.39
N MET A 548 -10.44 7.16 27.70
CA MET A 548 -9.93 6.15 26.76
C MET A 548 -10.98 5.11 26.40
N SER A 549 -11.82 4.71 27.34
CA SER A 549 -12.91 3.76 27.08
C SER A 549 -13.91 4.32 26.08
N GLU A 550 -14.33 5.59 26.24
CA GLU A 550 -15.23 6.27 25.28
C GLU A 550 -14.59 6.41 23.89
N MET A 551 -13.31 6.77 23.85
CA MET A 551 -12.55 6.92 22.59
C MET A 551 -12.40 5.58 21.86
N ARG A 552 -12.07 4.51 22.59
CA ARG A 552 -11.96 3.15 22.04
C ARG A 552 -13.31 2.65 21.50
N ASP A 553 -14.40 2.88 22.25
CA ASP A 553 -15.74 2.52 21.81
C ASP A 553 -16.13 3.27 20.53
N SER A 554 -15.84 4.58 20.45
CA SER A 554 -16.03 5.37 19.24
C SER A 554 -15.23 4.83 18.06
N TRP A 555 -13.96 4.48 18.27
CA TRP A 555 -13.08 3.91 17.25
C TRP A 555 -13.57 2.54 16.76
N LYS A 556 -14.05 1.65 17.65
CA LYS A 556 -14.44 0.27 17.31
C LYS A 556 -15.84 0.17 16.67
N ASN A 557 -16.79 1.02 17.06
CA ASN A 557 -18.20 0.78 16.75
C ASN A 557 -18.65 1.32 15.40
N THR A 558 -17.94 2.23 14.77
CA THR A 558 -18.35 2.89 13.51
C THR A 558 -18.54 1.89 12.36
N LEU A 559 -17.60 0.97 12.18
CA LEU A 559 -17.61 0.01 11.07
C LEU A 559 -18.06 -1.39 11.53
N HIS A 560 -18.71 -1.51 12.68
CA HIS A 560 -19.14 -2.77 13.25
C HIS A 560 -20.49 -3.21 12.66
N GLY A 561 -20.52 -4.35 11.99
CA GLY A 561 -21.76 -5.04 11.64
C GLY A 561 -22.57 -4.51 10.46
N GLY A 562 -21.97 -3.87 9.48
CA GLY A 562 -22.59 -3.65 8.16
C GLY A 562 -23.62 -2.53 8.11
N GLY A 563 -23.47 -1.51 8.90
CA GLY A 563 -24.24 -0.27 8.83
C GLY A 563 -23.53 0.81 7.98
N LEU A 564 -23.28 0.51 6.68
CA LEU A 564 -22.98 1.51 5.65
C LEU A 564 -24.17 1.62 4.73
#